data_d64f76ead9947761d6945165990de867
#
_entry.id   d64f76ead9947761d6945165990de867
#
_cell.length_a   1.000
_cell.length_b   1.000
_cell.length_c   1.000
_cell.angle_alpha   90.00
_cell.angle_beta   90.00
_cell.angle_gamma   90.00
#
_symmetry.space_group_name_H-M   'P 1'
#
loop_
_entity.id
_entity.type
_entity.pdbx_description
1 polymer ?
#
loop_
_entity_poly.entity_id
_entity_poly.type
_entity_poly.pdbx_seq_one_letter_code
_entity_poly.pdbx_strand_id
1 'polypeptide(L)'
;MSKLREECGVFGIYCSDTEDVASSVYYGLFALQHRGQESCGIVVNDDGVFHSYKDVGIVNDVFTPDIMKNLGRGSIAIGHVRYGTTGGNGRLNAQPIVVNHIKGNMALAHNGNLTNSFELRRELEFCGSIFHTTSDTEVISYIITKERLTAPSIEQAVNKAMDRLKGAYSLVIMSPTKLIAARDEHGFRPLCYGITDDGRYVVASETCALDTVGAKCIRDLEPGEILVFSKDGVKSIKDHCGKKEPKMCVFEYIYFARPDSVIDGHSVHAARLKAGAFLAKEHPVDADIVIGVPDSGLDAAIGYSRESGIPYGIGLIKNKYIGRTFISPGQASRENKVRIKLNAVTETVSGKRVVMIDDSIVRGTTSARIVKLLREAGAKEVHMRISAPPFLNPCYYGTDIDSRDMLIACHHTVEEIGEILGVDSLGYLSVENVTKLTSDPGKGFCTACFSGNYPTEIPAETGKNRFETKISERKDK
;
A
#
# COMPACT_ATOMS: atom_id res chain seq x y z
N MET A 1 -15.34 11.69 -0.91
CA MET A 1 -14.31 11.51 0.13
C MET A 1 -13.09 10.95 -0.57
N SER A 2 -12.04 11.71 -0.74
CA SER A 2 -10.78 11.12 -1.11
C SER A 2 -9.75 11.51 -0.05
N LYS A 3 -9.63 10.68 0.97
CA LYS A 3 -8.33 10.44 1.57
C LYS A 3 -7.49 9.76 0.52
N LEU A 4 -6.18 9.92 0.60
CA LEU A 4 -5.24 9.00 -0.03
C LEU A 4 -5.75 7.58 0.24
N ARG A 5 -5.85 6.83 -0.82
CA ARG A 5 -6.34 5.48 -0.74
C ARG A 5 -5.14 4.56 -0.69
N GLU A 6 -5.33 3.48 0.02
CA GLU A 6 -4.29 2.56 0.47
C GLU A 6 -3.75 1.72 -0.67
N GLU A 7 -2.69 1.01 -0.40
CA GLU A 7 -1.98 0.16 -1.33
C GLU A 7 -2.31 -1.31 -1.09
N CYS A 8 -2.05 -2.15 -2.10
CA CYS A 8 -2.26 -3.59 -1.99
C CYS A 8 -1.35 -4.24 -0.94
N GLY A 9 -1.76 -5.42 -0.44
CA GLY A 9 -0.96 -6.29 0.38
C GLY A 9 -0.89 -7.70 -0.19
N VAL A 10 0.31 -8.29 -0.20
CA VAL A 10 0.55 -9.66 -0.65
C VAL A 10 1.00 -10.53 0.51
N PHE A 11 0.60 -11.80 0.47
CA PHE A 11 1.00 -12.81 1.45
C PHE A 11 1.21 -14.15 0.75
N GLY A 12 2.18 -14.93 1.22
CA GLY A 12 2.42 -16.29 0.75
C GLY A 12 3.01 -17.18 1.84
N ILE A 13 2.68 -18.46 1.81
CA ILE A 13 3.21 -19.47 2.72
C ILE A 13 3.62 -20.72 1.95
N TYR A 14 4.76 -21.29 2.34
CA TYR A 14 5.28 -22.56 1.85
C TYR A 14 5.53 -23.52 3.01
N CYS A 15 4.99 -24.73 2.91
CA CYS A 15 5.19 -25.84 3.83
C CYS A 15 5.78 -27.03 3.08
N SER A 16 6.55 -27.89 3.77
CA SER A 16 7.01 -29.17 3.21
C SER A 16 5.87 -30.19 3.07
N ASP A 17 4.90 -30.11 3.97
CA ASP A 17 3.79 -31.03 4.08
C ASP A 17 2.45 -30.33 3.85
N THR A 18 1.39 -31.12 3.70
CA THR A 18 0.01 -30.62 3.55
C THR A 18 -0.52 -30.12 4.90
N GLU A 19 -0.73 -28.80 5.01
CA GLU A 19 -1.14 -28.10 6.21
C GLU A 19 -2.39 -27.23 5.99
N ASP A 20 -2.91 -26.61 7.05
CA ASP A 20 -3.94 -25.57 6.95
C ASP A 20 -3.31 -24.21 6.58
N VAL A 21 -2.80 -24.16 5.34
CA VAL A 21 -2.20 -22.94 4.78
C VAL A 21 -3.25 -21.87 4.48
N ALA A 22 -4.51 -22.25 4.24
CA ALA A 22 -5.59 -21.31 3.99
C ALA A 22 -5.82 -20.39 5.18
N SER A 23 -5.90 -20.95 6.41
CA SER A 23 -6.06 -20.17 7.64
C SER A 23 -4.86 -19.25 7.90
N SER A 24 -3.65 -19.72 7.62
CA SER A 24 -2.45 -18.88 7.76
C SER A 24 -2.51 -17.65 6.81
N VAL A 25 -2.91 -17.86 5.54
CA VAL A 25 -3.10 -16.76 4.58
C VAL A 25 -4.24 -15.84 5.03
N TYR A 26 -5.36 -16.38 5.50
CA TYR A 26 -6.47 -15.57 6.02
C TYR A 26 -6.00 -14.60 7.12
N TYR A 27 -5.27 -15.10 8.14
CA TYR A 27 -4.75 -14.26 9.22
C TYR A 27 -3.71 -13.25 8.74
N GLY A 28 -2.82 -13.64 7.82
CA GLY A 28 -1.86 -12.74 7.20
C GLY A 28 -2.54 -11.62 6.41
N LEU A 29 -3.57 -11.92 5.62
CA LEU A 29 -4.35 -10.93 4.90
C LEU A 29 -5.16 -10.02 5.84
N PHE A 30 -5.68 -10.57 6.94
CA PHE A 30 -6.38 -9.78 7.96
C PHE A 30 -5.43 -8.77 8.61
N ALA A 31 -4.18 -9.15 8.88
CA ALA A 31 -3.14 -8.24 9.38
C ALA A 31 -2.79 -7.14 8.35
N LEU A 32 -2.89 -7.43 7.05
CA LEU A 32 -2.65 -6.50 5.94
C LEU A 32 -3.90 -5.74 5.48
N GLN A 33 -5.05 -5.89 6.15
CA GLN A 33 -6.33 -5.30 5.73
C GLN A 33 -6.28 -3.77 5.62
N HIS A 34 -5.40 -3.11 6.38
CA HIS A 34 -5.18 -1.67 6.29
C HIS A 34 -4.67 -1.25 4.90
N ARG A 35 -3.98 -2.12 4.16
CA ARG A 35 -3.44 -1.88 2.82
C ARG A 35 -4.51 -1.98 1.72
N GLY A 36 -5.49 -2.87 1.85
CA GLY A 36 -6.51 -3.05 0.82
C GLY A 36 -7.87 -3.44 1.40
N GLN A 37 -8.94 -2.74 1.01
CA GLN A 37 -10.30 -2.93 1.53
C GLN A 37 -11.37 -3.05 0.44
N GLU A 38 -10.99 -3.16 -0.82
CA GLU A 38 -11.93 -3.25 -1.95
C GLU A 38 -12.21 -4.69 -2.36
N SER A 39 -11.19 -5.52 -2.40
CA SER A 39 -11.34 -6.95 -2.69
C SER A 39 -10.20 -7.74 -2.06
N CYS A 40 -10.40 -9.03 -1.89
CA CYS A 40 -9.38 -9.95 -1.43
C CYS A 40 -9.55 -11.32 -2.08
N GLY A 41 -8.48 -12.13 -2.01
CA GLY A 41 -8.50 -13.48 -2.56
C GLY A 41 -7.41 -14.36 -1.96
N ILE A 42 -7.68 -15.67 -1.96
CA ILE A 42 -6.75 -16.72 -1.53
C ILE A 42 -6.73 -17.81 -2.59
N VAL A 43 -5.54 -18.34 -2.86
CA VAL A 43 -5.33 -19.54 -3.69
C VAL A 43 -4.50 -20.52 -2.88
N VAL A 44 -4.97 -21.77 -2.80
CA VAL A 44 -4.31 -22.89 -2.12
C VAL A 44 -3.90 -23.92 -3.16
N ASN A 45 -2.71 -24.44 -3.04
CA ASN A 45 -2.21 -25.54 -3.84
C ASN A 45 -2.28 -26.85 -3.04
N ASP A 46 -3.16 -27.75 -3.48
CA ASP A 46 -3.28 -29.13 -3.01
C ASP A 46 -2.69 -30.06 -4.06
N ASP A 47 -1.43 -30.43 -3.91
CA ASP A 47 -0.68 -31.33 -4.79
C ASP A 47 -0.83 -31.01 -6.29
N GLY A 48 -0.74 -29.73 -6.66
CA GLY A 48 -0.85 -29.26 -8.05
C GLY A 48 -2.25 -28.85 -8.47
N VAL A 49 -3.28 -29.11 -7.66
CA VAL A 49 -4.64 -28.60 -7.86
C VAL A 49 -4.79 -27.28 -7.12
N PHE A 50 -5.21 -26.24 -7.83
CA PHE A 50 -5.39 -24.92 -7.26
C PHE A 50 -6.85 -24.66 -6.88
N HIS A 51 -7.10 -24.55 -5.59
CA HIS A 51 -8.37 -24.08 -5.05
C HIS A 51 -8.30 -22.56 -4.83
N SER A 52 -9.23 -21.83 -5.40
CA SER A 52 -9.19 -20.38 -5.33
C SER A 52 -10.55 -19.77 -5.00
N TYR A 53 -10.53 -18.73 -4.16
CA TYR A 53 -11.68 -17.88 -3.96
C TYR A 53 -11.24 -16.42 -3.84
N LYS A 54 -11.99 -15.52 -4.50
CA LYS A 54 -11.75 -14.08 -4.45
C LYS A 54 -13.05 -13.34 -4.68
N ASP A 55 -13.23 -12.24 -3.98
CA ASP A 55 -14.42 -11.39 -4.14
C ASP A 55 -14.16 -9.95 -3.71
N VAL A 56 -15.15 -9.09 -3.97
CA VAL A 56 -15.21 -7.70 -3.51
C VAL A 56 -15.60 -7.68 -2.04
N GLY A 57 -14.84 -6.98 -1.21
CA GLY A 57 -15.07 -6.86 0.22
C GLY A 57 -13.78 -6.98 1.04
N ILE A 58 -13.91 -6.86 2.35
CA ILE A 58 -12.82 -7.09 3.30
C ILE A 58 -12.70 -8.58 3.64
N VAL A 59 -11.56 -8.98 4.14
CA VAL A 59 -11.20 -10.39 4.41
C VAL A 59 -12.26 -11.12 5.24
N ASN A 60 -12.75 -10.48 6.32
CA ASN A 60 -13.74 -11.09 7.20
C ASN A 60 -15.13 -11.28 6.55
N ASP A 61 -15.49 -10.43 5.60
CA ASP A 61 -16.78 -10.51 4.91
C ASP A 61 -16.75 -11.51 3.75
N VAL A 62 -15.59 -11.65 3.10
CA VAL A 62 -15.38 -12.50 1.93
C VAL A 62 -15.15 -13.95 2.33
N PHE A 63 -14.33 -14.22 3.35
CA PHE A 63 -13.96 -15.58 3.73
C PHE A 63 -14.80 -16.11 4.88
N THR A 64 -15.98 -16.63 4.53
CA THR A 64 -16.84 -17.34 5.48
C THR A 64 -16.25 -18.73 5.85
N PRO A 65 -16.69 -19.36 6.96
CA PRO A 65 -16.23 -20.70 7.31
C PRO A 65 -16.40 -21.74 6.20
N ASP A 66 -17.50 -21.67 5.43
CA ASP A 66 -17.73 -22.59 4.32
C ASP A 66 -16.75 -22.37 3.17
N ILE A 67 -16.42 -21.12 2.85
CA ILE A 67 -15.43 -20.79 1.82
C ILE A 67 -14.04 -21.27 2.28
N MET A 68 -13.66 -21.02 3.53
CA MET A 68 -12.39 -21.49 4.08
C MET A 68 -12.29 -23.03 4.03
N LYS A 69 -13.36 -23.74 4.38
CA LYS A 69 -13.43 -25.21 4.26
C LYS A 69 -13.25 -25.68 2.82
N ASN A 70 -13.83 -24.97 1.83
CA ASN A 70 -13.72 -25.33 0.41
C ASN A 70 -12.34 -25.02 -0.20
N LEU A 71 -11.59 -24.05 0.36
CA LEU A 71 -10.18 -23.82 -0.01
C LEU A 71 -9.29 -24.99 0.40
N GLY A 72 -9.67 -25.72 1.44
CA GLY A 72 -9.02 -26.95 1.85
C GLY A 72 -7.65 -26.77 2.48
N ARG A 73 -6.87 -27.84 2.47
CA ARG A 73 -5.48 -27.91 2.96
C ARG A 73 -4.53 -27.99 1.76
N GLY A 74 -3.28 -27.62 1.97
CA GLY A 74 -2.28 -27.68 0.93
C GLY A 74 -0.88 -27.43 1.46
N SER A 75 0.11 -27.44 0.58
CA SER A 75 1.51 -27.17 0.93
C SER A 75 1.93 -25.73 0.63
N ILE A 76 1.23 -25.05 -0.27
CA ILE A 76 1.54 -23.66 -0.66
C ILE A 76 0.23 -22.88 -0.77
N ALA A 77 0.22 -21.66 -0.28
CA ALA A 77 -0.90 -20.76 -0.54
C ALA A 77 -0.43 -19.32 -0.69
N ILE A 78 -1.16 -18.56 -1.49
CA ILE A 78 -0.94 -17.12 -1.64
C ILE A 78 -2.24 -16.35 -1.46
N GLY A 79 -2.12 -15.12 -1.02
CA GLY A 79 -3.26 -14.24 -0.83
C GLY A 79 -2.96 -12.79 -1.17
N HIS A 80 -4.03 -12.03 -1.36
CA HIS A 80 -3.97 -10.63 -1.72
C HIS A 80 -5.12 -9.84 -1.10
N VAL A 81 -4.82 -8.65 -0.60
CA VAL A 81 -5.80 -7.60 -0.31
C VAL A 81 -5.57 -6.45 -1.28
N ARG A 82 -6.64 -6.05 -2.00
CA ARG A 82 -6.54 -5.09 -3.09
C ARG A 82 -7.09 -3.73 -2.71
N TYR A 83 -6.36 -2.73 -3.14
CA TYR A 83 -6.88 -1.42 -3.44
C TYR A 83 -6.67 -1.14 -4.94
N GLY A 84 -7.71 -0.71 -5.66
CA GLY A 84 -7.63 -0.56 -7.13
C GLY A 84 -6.79 0.63 -7.56
N THR A 85 -5.55 0.39 -7.98
CA THR A 85 -4.65 1.39 -8.58
C THR A 85 -4.81 1.48 -10.09
N THR A 86 -4.90 0.34 -10.77
CA THR A 86 -5.16 0.23 -12.21
C THR A 86 -6.32 -0.74 -12.44
N GLY A 87 -7.25 -0.38 -13.34
CA GLY A 87 -8.46 -1.14 -13.64
C GLY A 87 -9.61 -0.94 -12.64
N GLY A 88 -10.81 -1.38 -13.02
CA GLY A 88 -12.02 -1.23 -12.21
C GLY A 88 -12.02 -2.05 -10.92
N ASN A 89 -12.96 -1.72 -10.03
CA ASN A 89 -13.06 -2.32 -8.69
C ASN A 89 -13.92 -3.60 -8.66
N GLY A 90 -14.14 -4.23 -9.82
CA GLY A 90 -14.92 -5.46 -9.91
C GLY A 90 -14.16 -6.71 -9.50
N ARG A 91 -14.90 -7.80 -9.23
CA ARG A 91 -14.38 -9.12 -8.88
C ARG A 91 -13.34 -9.65 -9.88
N LEU A 92 -13.47 -9.29 -11.18
CA LEU A 92 -12.53 -9.72 -12.22
C LEU A 92 -11.09 -9.26 -11.94
N ASN A 93 -10.93 -8.04 -11.40
CA ASN A 93 -9.62 -7.48 -11.07
C ASN A 93 -9.12 -7.88 -9.66
N ALA A 94 -9.91 -8.62 -8.89
CA ALA A 94 -9.44 -9.16 -7.61
C ALA A 94 -8.31 -10.19 -7.85
N GLN A 95 -7.35 -10.20 -6.94
CA GLN A 95 -6.19 -11.07 -6.98
C GLN A 95 -6.24 -12.10 -5.84
N PRO A 96 -5.49 -13.22 -5.93
CA PRO A 96 -4.53 -13.59 -6.96
C PRO A 96 -5.15 -13.91 -8.32
N ILE A 97 -4.35 -13.75 -9.40
CA ILE A 97 -4.71 -14.20 -10.75
C ILE A 97 -4.21 -15.63 -10.91
N VAL A 98 -5.10 -16.55 -11.29
CA VAL A 98 -4.75 -17.94 -11.58
C VAL A 98 -4.68 -18.14 -13.08
N VAL A 99 -3.59 -18.74 -13.55
CA VAL A 99 -3.33 -19.03 -14.96
C VAL A 99 -3.03 -20.52 -15.13
N ASN A 100 -3.73 -21.14 -16.09
CA ASN A 100 -3.47 -22.51 -16.52
C ASN A 100 -2.73 -22.46 -17.86
N HIS A 101 -1.56 -23.06 -17.94
CA HIS A 101 -0.80 -23.11 -19.19
C HIS A 101 -0.06 -24.46 -19.36
N ILE A 102 0.49 -24.70 -20.55
CA ILE A 102 1.07 -25.98 -20.91
C ILE A 102 2.20 -26.48 -19.98
N LYS A 103 2.85 -25.60 -19.24
CA LYS A 103 3.92 -25.94 -18.28
C LYS A 103 3.42 -26.08 -16.84
N GLY A 104 2.10 -26.08 -16.62
CA GLY A 104 1.45 -26.20 -15.32
C GLY A 104 0.75 -24.92 -14.85
N ASN A 105 0.10 -25.02 -13.73
CA ASN A 105 -0.64 -23.91 -13.13
C ASN A 105 0.29 -22.87 -12.50
N MET A 106 -0.14 -21.62 -12.50
CA MET A 106 0.51 -20.52 -11.79
C MET A 106 -0.54 -19.63 -11.16
N ALA A 107 -0.28 -19.16 -9.94
CA ALA A 107 -1.06 -18.08 -9.32
C ALA A 107 -0.13 -16.92 -8.96
N LEU A 108 -0.61 -15.68 -9.11
CA LEU A 108 0.18 -14.47 -8.96
C LEU A 108 -0.58 -13.42 -8.14
N ALA A 109 0.06 -12.87 -7.12
CA ALA A 109 -0.36 -11.69 -6.36
C ALA A 109 0.68 -10.57 -6.56
N HIS A 110 0.21 -9.34 -6.76
CA HIS A 110 1.02 -8.18 -7.09
C HIS A 110 0.64 -6.97 -6.23
N ASN A 111 1.62 -6.36 -5.59
CA ASN A 111 1.54 -5.04 -4.97
C ASN A 111 2.43 -4.06 -5.75
N GLY A 112 1.84 -3.03 -6.33
CA GLY A 112 2.53 -2.01 -7.11
C GLY A 112 1.75 -1.58 -8.35
N ASN A 113 2.45 -0.99 -9.30
CA ASN A 113 1.90 -0.58 -10.60
C ASN A 113 3.01 -0.47 -11.64
N LEU A 114 2.81 -1.12 -12.80
CA LEU A 114 3.74 -1.04 -13.91
C LEU A 114 3.55 0.27 -14.67
N THR A 115 4.65 0.96 -14.96
CA THR A 115 4.65 2.16 -15.79
C THR A 115 4.49 1.86 -17.27
N ASN A 116 4.90 0.66 -17.73
CA ASN A 116 4.83 0.22 -19.12
C ASN A 116 3.77 -0.86 -19.38
N SER A 117 2.77 -1.01 -18.50
CA SER A 117 1.74 -2.04 -18.66
C SER A 117 0.89 -1.86 -19.93
N PHE A 118 0.71 -0.63 -20.40
CA PHE A 118 -0.06 -0.35 -21.63
C PHE A 118 0.66 -0.86 -22.86
N GLU A 119 1.94 -0.55 -23.00
CA GLU A 119 2.78 -0.97 -24.12
C GLU A 119 2.91 -2.49 -24.17
N LEU A 120 3.17 -3.12 -23.01
CA LEU A 120 3.27 -4.57 -22.91
C LEU A 120 1.95 -5.27 -23.25
N ARG A 121 0.82 -4.74 -22.74
CA ARG A 121 -0.50 -5.27 -23.07
C ARG A 121 -0.78 -5.20 -24.56
N ARG A 122 -0.53 -4.05 -25.18
CA ARG A 122 -0.74 -3.86 -26.62
C ARG A 122 0.11 -4.82 -27.46
N GLU A 123 1.39 -5.01 -27.09
CA GLU A 123 2.25 -6.02 -27.74
C GLU A 123 1.65 -7.42 -27.66
N LEU A 124 1.15 -7.80 -26.47
CA LEU A 124 0.55 -9.11 -26.24
C LEU A 124 -0.76 -9.28 -27.02
N GLU A 125 -1.62 -8.27 -27.05
CA GLU A 125 -2.88 -8.28 -27.82
C GLU A 125 -2.60 -8.43 -29.34
N PHE A 126 -1.59 -7.76 -29.87
CA PHE A 126 -1.15 -7.96 -31.27
C PHE A 126 -0.60 -9.36 -31.55
N CYS A 127 -0.11 -10.06 -30.52
CA CYS A 127 0.29 -11.46 -30.61
C CYS A 127 -0.88 -12.45 -30.37
N GLY A 128 -2.12 -11.95 -30.24
CA GLY A 128 -3.31 -12.77 -30.07
C GLY A 128 -3.64 -13.13 -28.61
N SER A 129 -3.01 -12.50 -27.62
CA SER A 129 -3.36 -12.70 -26.19
C SER A 129 -4.73 -12.10 -25.89
N ILE A 130 -5.57 -12.84 -25.15
CA ILE A 130 -6.92 -12.45 -24.76
C ILE A 130 -6.90 -12.11 -23.28
N PHE A 131 -7.23 -10.86 -22.93
CA PHE A 131 -7.27 -10.38 -21.56
C PHE A 131 -8.68 -10.46 -20.98
N HIS A 132 -8.77 -10.92 -19.73
CA HIS A 132 -10.01 -11.04 -18.97
C HIS A 132 -10.16 -9.94 -17.93
N THR A 133 -9.08 -9.25 -17.59
CA THR A 133 -9.05 -8.19 -16.60
C THR A 133 -8.48 -6.90 -17.20
N THR A 134 -8.63 -5.80 -16.47
CA THR A 134 -8.01 -4.51 -16.80
C THR A 134 -6.80 -4.23 -15.91
N SER A 135 -6.37 -5.20 -15.10
CA SER A 135 -5.22 -5.11 -14.20
C SER A 135 -3.90 -5.33 -14.95
N ASP A 136 -2.87 -4.59 -14.56
CA ASP A 136 -1.49 -4.80 -14.98
C ASP A 136 -0.91 -6.15 -14.49
N THR A 137 -1.48 -6.71 -13.43
CA THR A 137 -1.11 -8.04 -12.91
C THR A 137 -1.33 -9.14 -13.95
N GLU A 138 -2.37 -9.03 -14.76
CA GLU A 138 -2.59 -9.99 -15.86
C GLU A 138 -1.53 -9.84 -16.95
N VAL A 139 -1.06 -8.62 -17.22
CA VAL A 139 0.07 -8.39 -18.13
C VAL A 139 1.32 -9.09 -17.62
N ILE A 140 1.63 -8.94 -16.31
CA ILE A 140 2.77 -9.65 -15.68
C ILE A 140 2.64 -11.16 -15.87
N SER A 141 1.44 -11.72 -15.66
CA SER A 141 1.22 -13.16 -15.79
C SER A 141 1.48 -13.65 -17.21
N TYR A 142 1.06 -12.89 -18.23
CA TYR A 142 1.33 -13.21 -19.64
C TYR A 142 2.83 -13.15 -19.99
N ILE A 143 3.55 -12.15 -19.51
CA ILE A 143 4.99 -12.03 -19.74
C ILE A 143 5.72 -13.23 -19.11
N ILE A 144 5.42 -13.58 -17.85
CA ILE A 144 6.03 -14.75 -17.18
C ILE A 144 5.71 -16.04 -17.93
N THR A 145 4.45 -16.26 -18.34
CA THR A 145 4.08 -17.48 -19.05
C THR A 145 4.71 -17.58 -20.44
N LYS A 146 4.86 -16.47 -21.17
CA LYS A 146 5.57 -16.39 -22.43
C LYS A 146 7.05 -16.78 -22.25
N GLU A 147 7.73 -16.21 -21.26
CA GLU A 147 9.12 -16.57 -20.95
C GLU A 147 9.24 -18.04 -20.49
N ARG A 148 8.23 -18.57 -19.78
CA ARG A 148 8.23 -19.96 -19.31
C ARG A 148 8.20 -20.99 -20.42
N LEU A 149 7.77 -20.65 -21.63
CA LEU A 149 7.78 -21.57 -22.79
C LEU A 149 9.22 -21.99 -23.11
N THR A 150 10.18 -21.10 -22.98
CA THR A 150 11.60 -21.33 -23.30
C THR A 150 12.49 -21.51 -22.05
N ALA A 151 12.13 -20.91 -20.93
CA ALA A 151 12.89 -21.03 -19.70
C ALA A 151 12.78 -22.44 -19.08
N PRO A 152 13.86 -23.03 -18.56
CA PRO A 152 13.87 -24.37 -17.98
C PRO A 152 13.06 -24.44 -16.66
N SER A 153 12.91 -23.33 -15.92
CA SER A 153 12.17 -23.28 -14.67
C SER A 153 11.33 -22.01 -14.56
N ILE A 154 10.37 -22.00 -13.63
CA ILE A 154 9.48 -20.83 -13.39
C ILE A 154 10.28 -19.64 -12.86
N GLU A 155 11.21 -19.84 -11.93
CA GLU A 155 12.06 -18.77 -11.40
C GLU A 155 12.95 -18.13 -12.46
N GLN A 156 13.41 -18.90 -13.46
CA GLN A 156 14.15 -18.33 -14.59
C GLN A 156 13.23 -17.58 -15.56
N ALA A 157 11.97 -18.00 -15.70
CA ALA A 157 10.98 -17.23 -16.44
C ALA A 157 10.66 -15.90 -15.75
N VAL A 158 10.53 -15.89 -14.41
CA VAL A 158 10.37 -14.66 -13.63
C VAL A 158 11.58 -13.75 -13.80
N ASN A 159 12.79 -14.30 -13.70
CA ASN A 159 14.03 -13.55 -13.89
C ASN A 159 14.09 -12.85 -15.26
N LYS A 160 13.76 -13.56 -16.35
CA LYS A 160 13.67 -12.96 -17.69
C LYS A 160 12.52 -11.94 -17.82
N ALA A 161 11.39 -12.20 -17.18
CA ALA A 161 10.27 -11.28 -17.20
C ALA A 161 10.64 -9.92 -16.56
N MET A 162 11.46 -9.92 -15.51
CA MET A 162 11.93 -8.68 -14.85
C MET A 162 12.72 -7.77 -15.81
N ASP A 163 13.41 -8.28 -16.83
CA ASP A 163 14.06 -7.45 -17.87
C ASP A 163 13.05 -6.59 -18.65
N ARG A 164 11.78 -6.98 -18.67
CA ARG A 164 10.72 -6.31 -19.44
C ARG A 164 9.80 -5.44 -18.61
N LEU A 165 9.63 -5.77 -17.33
CA LEU A 165 8.74 -5.06 -16.43
C LEU A 165 9.38 -3.75 -15.95
N LYS A 166 8.68 -2.63 -16.11
CA LYS A 166 9.09 -1.32 -15.60
C LYS A 166 8.06 -0.79 -14.60
N GLY A 167 8.52 -0.15 -13.53
CA GLY A 167 7.67 0.41 -12.48
C GLY A 167 7.81 -0.34 -11.16
N ALA A 168 6.78 -0.25 -10.32
CA ALA A 168 6.79 -0.82 -8.98
C ALA A 168 6.12 -2.19 -8.97
N TYR A 169 6.80 -3.19 -8.40
CA TYR A 169 6.18 -4.49 -8.14
C TYR A 169 6.83 -5.25 -6.99
N SER A 170 5.99 -5.75 -6.09
CA SER A 170 6.31 -6.83 -5.17
C SER A 170 5.39 -7.99 -5.51
N LEU A 171 5.96 -9.10 -5.98
CA LEU A 171 5.24 -10.26 -6.52
C LEU A 171 5.34 -11.44 -5.55
N VAL A 172 4.21 -12.12 -5.36
CA VAL A 172 4.18 -13.45 -4.74
C VAL A 172 3.54 -14.39 -5.76
N ILE A 173 4.31 -15.39 -6.19
CA ILE A 173 3.96 -16.30 -7.27
C ILE A 173 3.97 -17.72 -6.72
N MET A 174 2.96 -18.49 -7.06
CA MET A 174 2.84 -19.90 -6.72
C MET A 174 2.81 -20.76 -7.97
N SER A 175 3.62 -21.79 -7.99
CA SER A 175 3.53 -22.92 -8.92
C SER A 175 3.16 -24.19 -8.14
N PRO A 176 2.92 -25.35 -8.79
CA PRO A 176 2.59 -26.59 -8.08
C PRO A 176 3.62 -27.03 -7.02
N THR A 177 4.88 -26.59 -7.13
CA THR A 177 5.97 -27.05 -6.25
C THR A 177 6.81 -25.95 -5.62
N LYS A 178 6.54 -24.68 -5.95
CA LYS A 178 7.38 -23.57 -5.50
C LYS A 178 6.53 -22.35 -5.14
N LEU A 179 6.94 -21.68 -4.07
CA LEU A 179 6.56 -20.30 -3.80
C LEU A 179 7.73 -19.41 -4.22
N ILE A 180 7.44 -18.31 -4.91
CA ILE A 180 8.44 -17.36 -5.41
C ILE A 180 8.04 -15.96 -4.97
N ALA A 181 8.99 -15.21 -4.45
CA ALA A 181 8.84 -13.81 -4.14
C ALA A 181 9.81 -13.00 -4.98
N ALA A 182 9.37 -11.90 -5.60
CA ALA A 182 10.23 -11.03 -6.39
C ALA A 182 9.94 -9.57 -6.10
N ARG A 183 10.98 -8.75 -5.99
CA ARG A 183 10.89 -7.30 -5.74
C ARG A 183 11.53 -6.55 -6.91
N ASP A 184 10.95 -5.44 -7.35
CA ASP A 184 11.48 -4.62 -8.44
C ASP A 184 12.90 -4.09 -8.16
N GLU A 185 13.62 -3.67 -9.21
CA GLU A 185 15.02 -3.24 -9.14
C GLU A 185 15.24 -1.98 -8.29
N HIS A 186 14.22 -1.16 -8.08
CA HIS A 186 14.26 0.01 -7.19
C HIS A 186 13.76 -0.31 -5.76
N GLY A 187 13.05 -1.44 -5.58
CA GLY A 187 12.44 -1.82 -4.32
C GLY A 187 11.36 -0.84 -3.85
N PHE A 188 10.52 -0.35 -4.78
CA PHE A 188 9.49 0.64 -4.46
C PHE A 188 8.55 0.20 -3.35
N ARG A 189 8.16 -1.09 -3.35
CA ARG A 189 7.24 -1.65 -2.37
C ARG A 189 7.95 -2.61 -1.43
N PRO A 190 7.55 -2.65 -0.14
CA PRO A 190 8.15 -3.57 0.81
C PRO A 190 7.77 -5.02 0.49
N LEU A 191 8.69 -5.93 0.78
CA LEU A 191 8.47 -7.36 0.74
C LEU A 191 9.48 -8.03 1.67
N CYS A 192 9.00 -8.75 2.68
CA CYS A 192 9.82 -9.45 3.66
C CYS A 192 9.48 -10.94 3.72
N TYR A 193 10.36 -11.73 4.30
CA TYR A 193 10.09 -13.14 4.57
C TYR A 193 10.57 -13.55 5.96
N GLY A 194 9.93 -14.58 6.47
CA GLY A 194 10.21 -15.16 7.77
C GLY A 194 9.99 -16.67 7.78
N ILE A 195 10.26 -17.26 8.93
CA ILE A 195 10.08 -18.69 9.20
C ILE A 195 9.33 -18.86 10.52
N THR A 196 8.36 -19.78 10.54
CA THR A 196 7.67 -20.19 11.78
C THR A 196 8.53 -21.18 12.55
N ASP A 197 8.23 -21.38 13.84
CA ASP A 197 8.98 -22.34 14.69
C ASP A 197 8.86 -23.78 14.19
N ASP A 198 7.80 -24.12 13.43
CA ASP A 198 7.59 -25.42 12.78
C ASP A 198 8.16 -25.51 11.36
N GLY A 199 8.94 -24.51 10.93
CA GLY A 199 9.73 -24.54 9.68
C GLY A 199 9.01 -24.09 8.41
N ARG A 200 7.80 -23.49 8.50
CA ARG A 200 7.08 -22.95 7.35
C ARG A 200 7.66 -21.60 6.95
N TYR A 201 7.91 -21.40 5.65
CA TYR A 201 8.34 -20.12 5.13
C TYR A 201 7.15 -19.23 4.82
N VAL A 202 7.23 -17.97 5.22
CA VAL A 202 6.18 -16.96 5.02
C VAL A 202 6.77 -15.74 4.33
N VAL A 203 6.05 -15.22 3.33
CA VAL A 203 6.37 -13.98 2.61
C VAL A 203 5.23 -13.01 2.79
N ALA A 204 5.51 -11.74 3.08
CA ALA A 204 4.48 -10.72 3.26
C ALA A 204 4.96 -9.32 2.86
N SER A 205 4.02 -8.44 2.57
CA SER A 205 4.30 -7.02 2.35
C SER A 205 4.88 -6.33 3.59
N GLU A 206 4.48 -6.77 4.80
CA GLU A 206 4.90 -6.17 6.07
C GLU A 206 5.17 -7.21 7.15
N THR A 207 6.07 -6.90 8.08
CA THR A 207 6.43 -7.79 9.20
C THR A 207 5.26 -8.05 10.16
N CYS A 208 4.32 -7.11 10.30
CA CYS A 208 3.13 -7.32 11.14
C CYS A 208 2.28 -8.53 10.69
N ALA A 209 2.34 -8.91 9.41
CA ALA A 209 1.67 -10.10 8.92
C ALA A 209 2.45 -11.39 9.24
N LEU A 210 3.79 -11.32 9.29
CA LEU A 210 4.64 -12.40 9.77
C LEU A 210 4.36 -12.67 11.25
N ASP A 211 4.34 -11.62 12.07
CA ASP A 211 4.08 -11.71 13.51
C ASP A 211 2.71 -12.33 13.80
N THR A 212 1.70 -11.97 13.00
CA THR A 212 0.32 -12.50 13.18
C THR A 212 0.25 -14.02 12.99
N VAL A 213 1.10 -14.59 12.15
CA VAL A 213 1.15 -16.06 11.92
C VAL A 213 2.28 -16.76 12.69
N GLY A 214 2.94 -16.05 13.61
CA GLY A 214 4.02 -16.58 14.44
C GLY A 214 5.32 -16.84 13.68
N ALA A 215 5.53 -16.17 12.56
CA ALA A 215 6.77 -16.28 11.79
C ALA A 215 7.78 -15.21 12.24
N LYS A 216 9.00 -15.65 12.55
CA LYS A 216 10.12 -14.74 12.82
C LYS A 216 10.64 -14.16 11.52
N CYS A 217 10.66 -12.84 11.41
CA CYS A 217 11.22 -12.16 10.25
C CYS A 217 12.72 -12.49 10.12
N ILE A 218 13.12 -12.92 8.93
CA ILE A 218 14.52 -13.15 8.60
C ILE A 218 15.13 -11.87 8.03
N ARG A 219 14.49 -11.31 6.98
CA ARG A 219 14.87 -10.04 6.38
C ARG A 219 13.86 -9.60 5.31
N ASP A 220 14.01 -8.38 4.87
CA ASP A 220 13.39 -7.91 3.62
C ASP A 220 14.13 -8.47 2.39
N LEU A 221 13.43 -8.56 1.25
CA LEU A 221 14.06 -8.85 -0.04
C LEU A 221 14.83 -7.61 -0.52
N GLU A 222 16.03 -7.84 -1.05
CA GLU A 222 16.79 -6.77 -1.69
C GLU A 222 16.06 -6.27 -2.96
N PRO A 223 16.21 -4.98 -3.35
CA PRO A 223 15.76 -4.51 -4.65
C PRO A 223 16.34 -5.35 -5.79
N GLY A 224 15.48 -5.89 -6.66
CA GLY A 224 15.87 -6.78 -7.76
C GLY A 224 16.02 -8.26 -7.38
N GLU A 225 15.75 -8.64 -6.14
CA GLU A 225 15.91 -10.02 -5.69
C GLU A 225 14.68 -10.89 -5.99
N ILE A 226 14.95 -12.16 -6.32
CA ILE A 226 13.98 -13.23 -6.40
C ILE A 226 14.33 -14.29 -5.35
N LEU A 227 13.40 -14.59 -4.44
CA LEU A 227 13.50 -15.73 -3.52
C LEU A 227 12.61 -16.88 -4.00
N VAL A 228 13.13 -18.08 -3.95
CA VAL A 228 12.46 -19.32 -4.33
C VAL A 228 12.43 -20.25 -3.14
N PHE A 229 11.24 -20.61 -2.70
CA PHE A 229 10.99 -21.57 -1.62
C PHE A 229 10.52 -22.88 -2.26
N SER A 230 11.22 -23.96 -1.95
CA SER A 230 10.96 -25.30 -2.49
C SER A 230 11.38 -26.37 -1.49
N LYS A 231 11.16 -27.65 -1.81
CA LYS A 231 11.66 -28.78 -1.01
C LYS A 231 13.18 -28.78 -0.76
N ASP A 232 13.92 -28.09 -1.63
CA ASP A 232 15.39 -27.97 -1.52
C ASP A 232 15.81 -26.76 -0.64
N GLY A 233 14.84 -26.11 0.03
CA GLY A 233 15.04 -24.94 0.86
C GLY A 233 14.82 -23.62 0.12
N VAL A 234 15.50 -22.57 0.59
CA VAL A 234 15.38 -21.20 0.05
C VAL A 234 16.57 -20.90 -0.86
N LYS A 235 16.27 -20.49 -2.09
CA LYS A 235 17.27 -20.04 -3.07
C LYS A 235 17.06 -18.57 -3.40
N SER A 236 18.12 -17.76 -3.34
CA SER A 236 18.14 -16.37 -3.78
C SER A 236 18.75 -16.24 -5.19
N ILE A 237 18.11 -15.48 -6.07
CA ILE A 237 18.59 -15.09 -7.40
C ILE A 237 18.72 -13.57 -7.38
N LYS A 238 19.92 -13.07 -7.68
CA LYS A 238 20.30 -11.65 -7.54
C LYS A 238 20.73 -11.00 -8.85
N ASP A 239 20.35 -11.56 -9.98
CA ASP A 239 20.77 -11.08 -11.32
C ASP A 239 20.31 -9.63 -11.61
N HIS A 240 19.29 -9.16 -10.90
CA HIS A 240 18.77 -7.79 -11.00
C HIS A 240 19.16 -6.89 -9.82
N CYS A 241 19.80 -7.43 -8.78
CA CYS A 241 20.25 -6.64 -7.64
C CYS A 241 21.37 -5.66 -8.04
N GLY A 242 21.30 -4.43 -7.54
CA GLY A 242 22.31 -3.40 -7.78
C GLY A 242 22.31 -2.80 -9.20
N LYS A 243 21.42 -3.22 -10.12
CA LYS A 243 21.29 -2.62 -11.45
C LYS A 243 20.73 -1.20 -11.40
N LYS A 244 19.90 -0.90 -10.41
CA LYS A 244 19.29 0.42 -10.20
C LYS A 244 19.54 0.88 -8.77
N GLU A 245 19.52 2.20 -8.59
CA GLU A 245 19.56 2.80 -7.26
C GLU A 245 18.26 2.49 -6.50
N PRO A 246 18.31 2.01 -5.25
CA PRO A 246 17.14 1.79 -4.43
C PRO A 246 16.32 3.09 -4.25
N LYS A 247 15.01 3.01 -4.46
CA LYS A 247 14.08 4.15 -4.38
C LYS A 247 12.76 3.72 -3.74
N MET A 248 12.82 3.23 -2.53
CA MET A 248 11.62 2.86 -1.79
C MET A 248 10.66 4.03 -1.66
N CYS A 249 9.36 3.79 -1.79
CA CYS A 249 8.34 4.80 -1.58
C CYS A 249 8.38 5.33 -0.13
N VAL A 250 8.70 6.61 0.06
CA VAL A 250 8.76 7.19 1.40
C VAL A 250 7.40 7.22 2.09
N PHE A 251 6.32 7.18 1.32
CA PHE A 251 4.95 7.20 1.84
C PHE A 251 4.57 5.91 2.58
N GLU A 252 5.32 4.83 2.39
CA GLU A 252 5.22 3.63 3.23
C GLU A 252 5.46 3.96 4.70
N TYR A 253 6.48 4.76 5.02
CA TYR A 253 6.76 5.20 6.39
C TYR A 253 5.78 6.26 6.89
N ILE A 254 5.28 7.13 6.02
CA ILE A 254 4.38 8.22 6.41
C ILE A 254 2.98 7.69 6.72
N TYR A 255 2.44 6.80 5.86
CA TYR A 255 1.02 6.44 5.91
C TYR A 255 0.72 4.95 5.74
N PHE A 256 1.24 4.27 4.67
CA PHE A 256 0.72 2.97 4.29
C PHE A 256 0.98 1.87 5.30
N ALA A 257 2.22 1.72 5.76
CA ALA A 257 2.59 0.64 6.66
C ALA A 257 2.01 0.84 8.06
N ARG A 258 1.74 -0.25 8.75
CA ARG A 258 1.37 -0.21 10.17
C ARG A 258 2.56 0.26 11.02
N PRO A 259 2.30 1.03 12.11
CA PRO A 259 3.38 1.52 12.97
C PRO A 259 4.26 0.42 13.60
N ASP A 260 3.68 -0.74 13.85
CA ASP A 260 4.37 -1.91 14.41
C ASP A 260 5.20 -2.69 13.38
N SER A 261 5.17 -2.30 12.09
CA SER A 261 5.99 -2.91 11.05
C SER A 261 7.42 -2.37 11.05
N VAL A 262 8.34 -3.24 10.63
CA VAL A 262 9.72 -2.92 10.30
C VAL A 262 9.93 -3.14 8.80
N ILE A 263 10.47 -2.16 8.10
CA ILE A 263 10.70 -2.20 6.65
C ILE A 263 12.16 -1.84 6.38
N ASP A 264 12.86 -2.65 5.59
CA ASP A 264 14.28 -2.48 5.27
C ASP A 264 15.14 -2.22 6.53
N GLY A 265 14.79 -2.88 7.65
CA GLY A 265 15.47 -2.76 8.95
C GLY A 265 15.09 -1.54 9.79
N HIS A 266 14.12 -0.72 9.35
CA HIS A 266 13.71 0.50 10.07
C HIS A 266 12.27 0.41 10.58
N SER A 267 12.07 0.77 11.85
CA SER A 267 10.74 0.84 12.46
C SER A 267 9.91 1.97 11.88
N VAL A 268 8.71 1.67 11.42
CA VAL A 268 7.74 2.66 10.92
C VAL A 268 7.35 3.64 12.02
N HIS A 269 7.12 3.14 13.25
CA HIS A 269 6.85 3.97 14.43
C HIS A 269 7.97 5.00 14.68
N ALA A 270 9.23 4.53 14.69
CA ALA A 270 10.37 5.42 14.91
C ALA A 270 10.51 6.48 13.81
N ALA A 271 10.27 6.12 12.54
CA ALA A 271 10.28 7.05 11.42
C ALA A 271 9.21 8.14 11.58
N ARG A 272 7.99 7.78 11.99
CA ARG A 272 6.90 8.74 12.25
C ARG A 272 7.18 9.64 13.44
N LEU A 273 7.74 9.13 14.54
CA LEU A 273 8.22 9.96 15.65
C LEU A 273 9.22 11.01 15.17
N LYS A 274 10.17 10.60 14.31
CA LYS A 274 11.20 11.47 13.74
C LYS A 274 10.59 12.54 12.82
N ALA A 275 9.57 12.19 12.01
CA ALA A 275 8.82 13.14 11.20
C ALA A 275 8.19 14.25 12.06
N GLY A 276 7.58 13.89 13.17
CA GLY A 276 7.03 14.85 14.14
C GLY A 276 8.07 15.75 14.75
N ALA A 277 9.23 15.21 15.12
CA ALA A 277 10.34 16.00 15.65
C ALA A 277 10.88 17.01 14.62
N PHE A 278 11.02 16.62 13.37
CA PHE A 278 11.39 17.53 12.29
C PHE A 278 10.35 18.63 12.07
N LEU A 279 9.06 18.29 12.08
CA LEU A 279 7.97 19.27 11.98
C LEU A 279 8.02 20.32 13.10
N ALA A 280 8.34 19.92 14.32
CA ALA A 280 8.47 20.87 15.45
C ALA A 280 9.62 21.86 15.24
N LYS A 281 10.72 21.42 14.59
CA LYS A 281 11.86 22.28 14.23
C LYS A 281 11.56 23.21 13.06
N GLU A 282 10.92 22.70 12.02
CA GLU A 282 10.60 23.46 10.81
C GLU A 282 9.47 24.48 11.05
N HIS A 283 8.47 24.10 11.86
CA HIS A 283 7.25 24.89 12.07
C HIS A 283 6.89 24.98 13.54
N PRO A 284 7.74 25.63 14.35
CA PRO A 284 7.44 25.87 15.78
C PRO A 284 6.21 26.78 15.92
N VAL A 285 5.45 26.60 16.98
CA VAL A 285 4.30 27.42 17.32
C VAL A 285 4.09 27.44 18.83
N ASP A 286 3.64 28.58 19.38
CA ASP A 286 3.21 28.67 20.77
C ASP A 286 1.78 28.13 20.91
N ALA A 287 1.62 26.99 21.58
CA ALA A 287 0.34 26.29 21.72
C ALA A 287 0.26 25.56 23.07
N ASP A 288 -0.94 25.16 23.44
CA ASP A 288 -1.22 24.58 24.75
C ASP A 288 -1.22 23.04 24.72
N ILE A 289 -1.47 22.45 23.53
CA ILE A 289 -1.59 21.00 23.39
C ILE A 289 -1.31 20.53 21.95
N VAL A 290 -0.65 19.36 21.82
CA VAL A 290 -0.48 18.62 20.56
C VAL A 290 -1.46 17.45 20.51
N ILE A 291 -2.17 17.29 19.41
CA ILE A 291 -3.04 16.16 19.14
C ILE A 291 -2.70 15.51 17.79
N GLY A 292 -2.96 14.23 17.63
CA GLY A 292 -2.83 13.52 16.36
C GLY A 292 -4.19 13.18 15.74
N VAL A 293 -4.28 13.25 14.43
CA VAL A 293 -5.44 12.70 13.69
C VAL A 293 -5.31 11.18 13.65
N PRO A 294 -6.29 10.43 14.20
CA PRO A 294 -6.23 8.96 14.20
C PRO A 294 -6.40 8.36 12.78
N ASP A 295 -5.62 7.33 12.40
CA ASP A 295 -4.60 6.64 13.20
C ASP A 295 -3.19 7.12 12.80
N SER A 296 -2.99 7.64 11.61
CA SER A 296 -1.70 7.94 10.96
C SER A 296 -0.93 9.11 11.57
N GLY A 297 -1.65 10.11 12.11
CA GLY A 297 -1.03 11.29 12.72
C GLY A 297 -0.56 11.09 14.17
N LEU A 298 -0.87 9.96 14.82
CA LEU A 298 -0.62 9.78 16.26
C LEU A 298 0.87 9.76 16.61
N ASP A 299 1.65 8.96 15.90
CA ASP A 299 3.08 8.83 16.19
C ASP A 299 3.84 10.14 15.92
N ALA A 300 3.53 10.81 14.81
CA ALA A 300 4.11 12.10 14.49
C ALA A 300 3.72 13.17 15.53
N ALA A 301 2.50 13.13 16.07
CA ALA A 301 2.09 14.03 17.16
C ALA A 301 2.89 13.80 18.44
N ILE A 302 3.16 12.55 18.80
CA ILE A 302 4.04 12.22 19.93
C ILE A 302 5.45 12.75 19.68
N GLY A 303 5.99 12.58 18.47
CA GLY A 303 7.30 13.09 18.08
C GLY A 303 7.39 14.61 18.14
N TYR A 304 6.36 15.31 17.64
CA TYR A 304 6.23 16.76 17.72
C TYR A 304 6.18 17.25 19.18
N SER A 305 5.35 16.62 20.02
CA SER A 305 5.22 16.96 21.44
C SER A 305 6.55 16.82 22.19
N ARG A 306 7.29 15.73 21.97
CA ARG A 306 8.58 15.49 22.62
C ARG A 306 9.64 16.53 22.26
N GLU A 307 9.66 16.93 20.97
CA GLU A 307 10.63 17.91 20.47
C GLU A 307 10.29 19.35 20.89
N SER A 308 8.99 19.72 20.80
CA SER A 308 8.53 21.08 21.11
C SER A 308 8.36 21.35 22.61
N GLY A 309 8.24 20.30 23.44
CA GLY A 309 7.88 20.40 24.85
C GLY A 309 6.40 20.69 25.12
N ILE A 310 5.56 20.86 24.08
CA ILE A 310 4.12 21.05 24.22
C ILE A 310 3.46 19.72 24.60
N PRO A 311 2.61 19.63 25.63
CA PRO A 311 1.99 18.39 26.07
C PRO A 311 1.18 17.70 24.96
N TYR A 312 1.29 16.38 24.86
CA TYR A 312 0.42 15.57 24.00
C TYR A 312 -0.90 15.23 24.70
N GLY A 313 -2.00 15.27 23.95
CA GLY A 313 -3.31 14.83 24.43
C GLY A 313 -4.14 14.15 23.36
N ILE A 314 -5.16 13.40 23.78
CA ILE A 314 -6.12 12.76 22.88
C ILE A 314 -7.22 13.78 22.57
N GLY A 315 -7.09 14.51 21.46
CA GLY A 315 -8.08 15.50 21.03
C GLY A 315 -9.16 14.95 20.09
N LEU A 316 -8.90 13.80 19.48
CA LEU A 316 -9.79 13.17 18.50
C LEU A 316 -9.92 11.66 18.79
N ILE A 317 -11.15 11.14 18.72
CA ILE A 317 -11.44 9.71 18.88
C ILE A 317 -12.07 9.19 17.60
N LYS A 318 -11.47 8.12 17.04
CA LYS A 318 -12.03 7.38 15.90
C LYS A 318 -12.97 6.28 16.40
N ASN A 319 -14.18 6.24 15.83
CA ASN A 319 -15.09 5.13 16.08
C ASN A 319 -14.58 3.86 15.38
N LYS A 320 -14.07 2.90 16.15
CA LYS A 320 -13.50 1.65 15.66
C LYS A 320 -14.54 0.66 15.11
N TYR A 321 -15.81 0.83 15.47
CA TYR A 321 -16.90 -0.06 15.07
C TYR A 321 -17.50 0.28 13.70
N ILE A 322 -17.06 1.38 13.07
CA ILE A 322 -17.56 1.79 11.76
C ILE A 322 -16.50 1.47 10.70
N GLY A 323 -16.76 0.42 9.92
CA GLY A 323 -15.96 0.07 8.75
C GLY A 323 -16.07 1.12 7.63
N ARG A 324 -15.18 1.06 6.65
CA ARG A 324 -15.21 1.93 5.45
C ARG A 324 -16.42 1.65 4.55
N THR A 325 -16.98 0.45 4.62
CA THR A 325 -18.15 -0.02 3.88
C THR A 325 -19.50 0.44 4.47
N PHE A 326 -19.48 1.20 5.57
CA PHE A 326 -20.73 1.70 6.17
C PHE A 326 -21.53 2.55 5.18
N ILE A 327 -22.64 1.99 4.70
CA ILE A 327 -23.62 2.66 3.85
C ILE A 327 -24.68 3.23 4.78
N SER A 328 -24.77 4.56 4.91
CA SER A 328 -25.87 5.20 5.65
C SER A 328 -27.18 4.93 4.94
N PRO A 329 -28.26 4.52 5.63
CA PRO A 329 -29.58 4.49 5.07
C PRO A 329 -30.00 5.92 4.66
N GLY A 330 -30.34 6.13 3.38
CA GLY A 330 -30.74 7.42 2.84
C GLY A 330 -29.56 8.34 2.43
N GLN A 331 -29.93 9.49 1.85
CA GLN A 331 -28.97 10.57 1.47
C GLN A 331 -28.50 11.37 2.69
N ALA A 332 -28.08 10.69 3.76
CA ALA A 332 -27.43 11.39 4.87
C ALA A 332 -26.25 12.21 4.33
N SER A 333 -26.23 13.50 4.63
CA SER A 333 -25.25 14.43 4.10
C SER A 333 -23.84 13.88 4.35
N ARG A 334 -22.91 14.19 3.44
CA ARG A 334 -21.50 13.78 3.57
C ARG A 334 -20.88 14.26 4.89
N GLU A 335 -21.46 15.29 5.52
CA GLU A 335 -21.09 15.80 6.83
C GLU A 335 -21.36 14.81 7.97
N ASN A 336 -22.53 14.15 7.96
CA ASN A 336 -22.84 13.15 8.99
C ASN A 336 -21.91 11.94 8.97
N LYS A 337 -21.37 11.57 7.81
CA LYS A 337 -20.42 10.44 7.70
C LYS A 337 -19.08 10.69 8.41
N VAL A 338 -18.63 11.93 8.53
CA VAL A 338 -17.38 12.25 9.27
C VAL A 338 -17.67 12.28 10.76
N ARG A 339 -18.78 12.91 11.20
CA ARG A 339 -19.19 12.95 12.62
C ARG A 339 -19.37 11.55 13.22
N ILE A 340 -19.90 10.59 12.43
CA ILE A 340 -20.02 9.21 12.89
C ILE A 340 -18.66 8.53 13.07
N LYS A 341 -17.65 8.92 12.28
CA LYS A 341 -16.33 8.27 12.27
C LYS A 341 -15.31 8.89 13.22
N LEU A 342 -15.40 10.20 13.47
CA LEU A 342 -14.41 10.95 14.23
C LEU A 342 -15.11 12.00 15.12
N ASN A 343 -14.79 12.00 16.40
CA ASN A 343 -15.30 12.97 17.37
C ASN A 343 -14.17 13.70 18.07
N ALA A 344 -14.36 15.01 18.34
CA ALA A 344 -13.45 15.78 19.17
C ALA A 344 -13.72 15.52 20.67
N VAL A 345 -12.65 15.50 21.47
CA VAL A 345 -12.70 15.40 22.91
C VAL A 345 -12.71 16.82 23.48
N THR A 346 -13.90 17.35 23.77
CA THR A 346 -14.11 18.75 24.18
C THR A 346 -13.25 19.15 25.36
N GLU A 347 -13.15 18.33 26.41
CA GLU A 347 -12.32 18.61 27.60
C GLU A 347 -10.84 18.80 27.25
N THR A 348 -10.36 18.09 26.23
CA THR A 348 -8.97 18.19 25.78
C THR A 348 -8.70 19.48 25.00
N VAL A 349 -9.64 19.95 24.17
CA VAL A 349 -9.39 21.00 23.16
C VAL A 349 -10.05 22.34 23.47
N SER A 350 -11.10 22.36 24.31
CA SER A 350 -11.86 23.60 24.58
C SER A 350 -11.02 24.67 25.25
N GLY A 351 -11.06 25.89 24.72
CA GLY A 351 -10.31 27.05 25.18
C GLY A 351 -8.81 27.02 24.92
N LYS A 352 -8.31 25.98 24.23
CA LYS A 352 -6.87 25.77 23.98
C LYS A 352 -6.45 26.15 22.58
N ARG A 353 -5.17 26.52 22.44
CA ARG A 353 -4.45 26.59 21.16
C ARG A 353 -3.92 25.19 20.85
N VAL A 354 -4.39 24.60 19.77
CA VAL A 354 -4.19 23.18 19.45
C VAL A 354 -3.23 23.04 18.28
N VAL A 355 -2.18 22.25 18.43
CA VAL A 355 -1.39 21.75 17.30
C VAL A 355 -1.98 20.40 16.88
N MET A 356 -2.55 20.35 15.68
CA MET A 356 -3.11 19.14 15.09
C MET A 356 -2.15 18.54 14.06
N ILE A 357 -1.71 17.31 14.27
CA ILE A 357 -0.80 16.60 13.37
C ILE A 357 -1.59 15.62 12.52
N ASP A 358 -1.42 15.68 11.18
CA ASP A 358 -1.95 14.68 10.23
C ASP A 358 -0.83 14.22 9.28
N ASP A 359 -1.08 13.13 8.53
CA ASP A 359 -0.10 12.56 7.61
C ASP A 359 0.03 13.37 6.32
N SER A 360 -1.08 13.80 5.71
CA SER A 360 -1.07 14.40 4.37
C SER A 360 -2.35 15.18 4.06
N ILE A 361 -2.25 16.12 3.12
CA ILE A 361 -3.39 16.80 2.50
C ILE A 361 -3.36 16.57 0.99
N VAL A 362 -4.44 16.01 0.43
CA VAL A 362 -4.61 15.82 -1.01
C VAL A 362 -5.58 16.86 -1.57
N ARG A 363 -6.86 16.81 -1.14
CA ARG A 363 -7.94 17.70 -1.59
C ARG A 363 -8.39 18.70 -0.50
N GLY A 364 -7.92 18.58 0.72
CA GLY A 364 -8.26 19.42 1.86
C GLY A 364 -9.65 19.19 2.49
N THR A 365 -10.59 18.52 1.81
CA THR A 365 -11.98 18.38 2.29
C THR A 365 -12.10 17.64 3.63
N THR A 366 -11.28 16.65 3.90
CA THR A 366 -11.26 15.91 5.17
C THR A 366 -10.69 16.78 6.27
N SER A 367 -9.56 17.43 6.01
CA SER A 367 -8.86 18.28 6.97
C SER A 367 -9.73 19.48 7.40
N ALA A 368 -10.40 20.16 6.46
CA ALA A 368 -11.33 21.26 6.77
C ALA A 368 -12.47 20.82 7.72
N ARG A 369 -12.97 19.59 7.56
CA ARG A 369 -14.01 19.04 8.44
C ARG A 369 -13.48 18.73 9.85
N ILE A 370 -12.26 18.22 9.95
CA ILE A 370 -11.63 17.95 11.26
C ILE A 370 -11.39 19.28 11.99
N VAL A 371 -10.91 20.29 11.28
CA VAL A 371 -10.74 21.65 11.84
C VAL A 371 -12.07 22.19 12.35
N LYS A 372 -13.15 22.06 11.54
CA LYS A 372 -14.50 22.47 11.96
C LYS A 372 -14.97 21.74 13.23
N LEU A 373 -14.72 20.43 13.36
CA LEU A 373 -15.05 19.66 14.56
C LEU A 373 -14.30 20.19 15.80
N LEU A 374 -13.02 20.55 15.67
CA LEU A 374 -12.21 21.09 16.77
C LEU A 374 -12.73 22.49 17.17
N ARG A 375 -13.06 23.34 16.20
CA ARG A 375 -13.68 24.67 16.45
C ARG A 375 -15.04 24.54 17.15
N GLU A 376 -15.90 23.63 16.69
CA GLU A 376 -17.20 23.34 17.31
C GLU A 376 -17.04 22.83 18.76
N ALA A 377 -15.94 22.10 19.05
CA ALA A 377 -15.58 21.65 20.40
C ALA A 377 -14.92 22.74 21.27
N GLY A 378 -14.79 23.97 20.75
CA GLY A 378 -14.29 25.14 21.49
C GLY A 378 -12.79 25.38 21.43
N ALA A 379 -12.07 24.80 20.48
CA ALA A 379 -10.65 25.13 20.27
C ALA A 379 -10.48 26.62 19.95
N LYS A 380 -9.58 27.30 20.64
CA LYS A 380 -9.30 28.75 20.50
C LYS A 380 -8.51 28.99 19.20
N GLU A 381 -7.47 28.19 18.98
CA GLU A 381 -6.64 28.19 17.78
C GLU A 381 -6.40 26.75 17.32
N VAL A 382 -6.23 26.56 16.00
CA VAL A 382 -5.90 25.27 15.40
C VAL A 382 -4.73 25.47 14.43
N HIS A 383 -3.57 24.97 14.82
CA HIS A 383 -2.35 24.97 14.02
C HIS A 383 -2.14 23.60 13.42
N MET A 384 -2.21 23.49 12.09
CA MET A 384 -2.09 22.20 11.42
C MET A 384 -0.65 21.95 10.96
N ARG A 385 -0.15 20.73 11.21
CA ARG A 385 1.18 20.28 10.80
C ARG A 385 1.06 18.94 10.10
N ILE A 386 1.66 18.85 8.93
CA ILE A 386 1.54 17.70 8.03
C ILE A 386 2.89 17.00 7.94
N SER A 387 2.92 15.69 8.27
CA SER A 387 4.15 14.90 8.30
C SER A 387 4.65 14.45 6.92
N ALA A 388 4.00 14.87 5.85
CA ALA A 388 4.45 14.78 4.47
C ALA A 388 4.67 16.16 3.84
N PRO A 389 5.49 16.26 2.77
CA PRO A 389 5.49 17.43 1.90
C PRO A 389 4.16 17.57 1.12
N PRO A 390 3.86 18.74 0.54
CA PRO A 390 2.69 18.91 -0.31
C PRO A 390 2.77 18.02 -1.57
N PHE A 391 1.65 17.38 -1.94
CA PHE A 391 1.55 16.64 -3.18
C PHE A 391 1.44 17.59 -4.38
N LEU A 392 2.39 17.51 -5.29
CA LEU A 392 2.49 18.36 -6.49
C LEU A 392 2.40 17.57 -7.80
N ASN A 393 2.54 16.24 -7.73
CA ASN A 393 2.61 15.40 -8.92
C ASN A 393 1.85 14.07 -8.72
N PRO A 394 1.33 13.46 -9.82
CA PRO A 394 0.72 12.13 -9.78
C PRO A 394 1.71 11.06 -9.33
N CYS A 395 1.21 9.93 -8.87
CA CYS A 395 2.01 8.73 -8.61
C CYS A 395 1.78 7.69 -9.71
N TYR A 396 2.86 7.15 -10.27
CA TYR A 396 2.80 6.08 -11.27
C TYR A 396 3.20 4.71 -10.71
N TYR A 397 3.49 4.62 -9.39
CA TYR A 397 4.02 3.42 -8.73
C TYR A 397 3.01 2.74 -7.79
N GLY A 398 1.73 3.14 -7.86
CA GLY A 398 0.65 2.45 -7.17
C GLY A 398 -0.15 3.27 -6.16
N THR A 399 0.26 4.50 -5.79
CA THR A 399 -0.56 5.38 -4.94
C THR A 399 -1.69 6.01 -5.76
N ASP A 400 -2.93 6.07 -5.22
CA ASP A 400 -4.12 6.60 -5.88
C ASP A 400 -4.10 8.14 -5.99
N ILE A 401 -3.12 8.66 -6.74
CA ILE A 401 -2.98 10.07 -7.10
C ILE A 401 -2.87 10.15 -8.62
N ASP A 402 -4.02 10.27 -9.30
CA ASP A 402 -4.12 10.08 -10.75
C ASP A 402 -3.79 11.34 -11.54
N SER A 403 -4.11 12.53 -11.04
CA SER A 403 -3.92 13.79 -11.75
C SER A 403 -3.62 14.98 -10.83
N ARG A 404 -2.97 15.99 -11.40
CA ARG A 404 -2.67 17.25 -10.71
C ARG A 404 -3.93 18.04 -10.35
N ASP A 405 -5.00 17.91 -11.13
CA ASP A 405 -6.26 18.64 -10.91
C ASP A 405 -6.92 18.30 -9.58
N MET A 406 -6.57 17.16 -8.99
CA MET A 406 -7.08 16.69 -7.72
C MET A 406 -6.29 17.18 -6.51
N LEU A 407 -5.11 17.78 -6.74
CA LEU A 407 -4.14 18.15 -5.71
C LEU A 407 -4.30 19.61 -5.34
N ILE A 408 -4.74 19.89 -4.12
CA ILE A 408 -4.97 21.27 -3.65
C ILE A 408 -3.71 22.13 -3.75
N ALA A 409 -2.53 21.54 -3.45
CA ALA A 409 -1.24 22.24 -3.49
C ALA A 409 -0.74 22.55 -4.92
N CYS A 410 -1.40 22.02 -5.98
CA CYS A 410 -1.12 22.44 -7.34
C CYS A 410 -1.82 23.75 -7.75
N HIS A 411 -2.83 24.18 -6.98
CA HIS A 411 -3.71 25.29 -7.30
C HIS A 411 -3.64 26.43 -6.29
N HIS A 412 -3.12 26.16 -5.08
CA HIS A 412 -3.10 27.09 -3.95
C HIS A 412 -1.76 27.09 -3.25
N THR A 413 -1.36 28.26 -2.72
CA THR A 413 -0.21 28.37 -1.83
C THR A 413 -0.51 27.75 -0.47
N VAL A 414 0.51 27.57 0.37
CA VAL A 414 0.33 27.01 1.72
C VAL A 414 -0.58 27.92 2.57
N GLU A 415 -0.44 29.22 2.43
CA GLU A 415 -1.27 30.24 3.09
C GLU A 415 -2.73 30.13 2.66
N GLU A 416 -3.00 30.09 1.36
CA GLU A 416 -4.36 29.93 0.81
C GLU A 416 -4.99 28.60 1.26
N ILE A 417 -4.20 27.51 1.30
CA ILE A 417 -4.67 26.23 1.81
C ILE A 417 -5.04 26.37 3.29
N GLY A 418 -4.24 27.07 4.09
CA GLY A 418 -4.54 27.35 5.48
C GLY A 418 -5.88 28.07 5.66
N GLU A 419 -6.15 29.10 4.85
CA GLU A 419 -7.42 29.82 4.81
C GLU A 419 -8.59 28.93 4.43
N ILE A 420 -8.46 28.12 3.36
CA ILE A 420 -9.48 27.17 2.90
C ILE A 420 -9.82 26.14 3.99
N LEU A 421 -8.83 25.71 4.76
CA LEU A 421 -9.04 24.75 5.85
C LEU A 421 -9.58 25.39 7.12
N GLY A 422 -9.46 26.75 7.29
CA GLY A 422 -9.87 27.49 8.47
C GLY A 422 -8.92 27.30 9.67
N VAL A 423 -7.62 27.08 9.40
CA VAL A 423 -6.57 26.96 10.42
C VAL A 423 -5.84 28.29 10.63
N ASP A 424 -5.30 28.49 11.84
CA ASP A 424 -4.52 29.69 12.18
C ASP A 424 -3.10 29.64 11.60
N SER A 425 -2.56 28.43 11.40
CA SER A 425 -1.32 28.23 10.63
C SER A 425 -1.23 26.82 10.07
N LEU A 426 -0.58 26.68 8.92
CA LEU A 426 -0.32 25.41 8.24
C LEU A 426 1.20 25.26 8.01
N GLY A 427 1.72 24.05 8.27
CA GLY A 427 3.11 23.71 7.96
C GLY A 427 3.23 22.27 7.46
N TYR A 428 4.03 22.07 6.42
CA TYR A 428 4.34 20.76 5.83
C TYR A 428 5.79 20.41 6.12
N LEU A 429 6.04 19.11 6.34
CA LEU A 429 7.41 18.61 6.41
C LEU A 429 8.12 18.82 5.07
N SER A 430 9.37 19.27 5.10
CA SER A 430 10.17 19.48 3.89
C SER A 430 10.53 18.15 3.19
N VAL A 431 10.74 18.21 1.87
CA VAL A 431 11.25 17.06 1.08
C VAL A 431 12.62 16.64 1.61
N GLU A 432 13.45 17.58 2.04
CA GLU A 432 14.76 17.30 2.62
C GLU A 432 14.66 16.43 3.88
N ASN A 433 13.79 16.78 4.81
CA ASN A 433 13.67 16.06 6.07
C ASN A 433 12.84 14.75 5.94
N VAL A 434 11.91 14.67 5.00
CA VAL A 434 11.21 13.41 4.74
C VAL A 434 12.15 12.30 4.23
N THR A 435 13.23 12.66 3.54
CA THR A 435 14.25 11.68 3.10
C THR A 435 15.18 11.22 4.22
N LYS A 436 15.12 11.85 5.39
CA LYS A 436 15.94 11.53 6.56
C LYS A 436 15.18 10.74 7.64
N LEU A 437 13.97 10.25 7.34
CA LEU A 437 13.13 9.52 8.32
C LEU A 437 13.80 8.24 8.82
N THR A 438 14.59 7.57 7.99
CA THR A 438 15.42 6.42 8.38
C THR A 438 16.89 6.81 8.58
N SER A 439 17.66 5.92 9.18
CA SER A 439 19.05 6.19 9.55
C SER A 439 20.07 5.73 8.50
N ASP A 440 19.63 5.17 7.38
CA ASP A 440 20.52 4.63 6.35
C ASP A 440 20.70 5.66 5.20
N PRO A 441 21.85 6.37 5.18
CA PRO A 441 22.12 7.37 4.15
C PRO A 441 22.37 6.77 2.74
N GLY A 442 22.49 5.45 2.62
CA GLY A 442 22.76 4.75 1.36
C GLY A 442 21.52 4.32 0.59
N LYS A 443 20.33 4.37 1.19
CA LYS A 443 19.06 3.99 0.55
C LYS A 443 18.22 5.24 0.27
N GLY A 444 18.18 5.66 -1.00
CA GLY A 444 17.33 6.77 -1.43
C GLY A 444 15.85 6.43 -1.38
N PHE A 445 15.00 7.46 -1.23
CA PHE A 445 13.55 7.33 -1.31
C PHE A 445 13.01 7.82 -2.64
N CYS A 446 11.91 7.23 -3.11
CA CYS A 446 11.05 7.83 -4.09
C CYS A 446 10.21 8.94 -3.42
N THR A 447 10.39 10.17 -3.88
CA THR A 447 9.63 11.35 -3.46
C THR A 447 8.93 12.01 -4.64
N ALA A 448 8.73 11.27 -5.75
CA ALA A 448 8.28 11.82 -7.03
C ALA A 448 6.94 12.58 -6.93
N CYS A 449 6.00 12.10 -6.10
CA CYS A 449 4.73 12.78 -5.85
C CYS A 449 4.90 14.19 -5.22
N PHE A 450 6.01 14.46 -4.56
CA PHE A 450 6.35 15.75 -3.97
C PHE A 450 7.29 16.56 -4.88
N SER A 451 8.35 15.93 -5.41
CA SER A 451 9.45 16.60 -6.10
C SER A 451 9.32 16.64 -7.64
N GLY A 452 8.51 15.76 -8.23
CA GLY A 452 8.45 15.55 -9.68
C GLY A 452 9.62 14.71 -10.26
N ASN A 453 10.55 14.26 -9.42
CA ASN A 453 11.70 13.45 -9.85
C ASN A 453 11.34 11.97 -9.86
N TYR A 454 10.92 11.45 -11.00
CA TYR A 454 10.54 10.05 -11.16
C TYR A 454 11.76 9.17 -11.43
N PRO A 455 11.92 8.05 -10.69
CA PRO A 455 13.02 7.10 -10.93
C PRO A 455 12.95 6.35 -12.25
N THR A 456 11.76 6.27 -12.88
CA THR A 456 11.55 5.63 -14.20
C THR A 456 10.94 6.61 -15.19
N GLU A 457 10.88 6.21 -16.46
CA GLU A 457 10.13 6.95 -17.47
C GLU A 457 8.65 7.09 -17.08
N ILE A 458 8.09 8.26 -17.33
CA ILE A 458 6.66 8.54 -17.12
C ILE A 458 5.85 7.77 -18.19
N PRO A 459 4.75 7.09 -17.82
CA PRO A 459 3.89 6.40 -18.76
C PRO A 459 3.40 7.34 -19.88
N ALA A 460 3.43 6.85 -21.13
CA ALA A 460 2.93 7.62 -22.28
C ALA A 460 1.42 7.87 -22.20
N GLU A 461 0.67 6.94 -21.60
CA GLU A 461 -0.75 7.09 -21.29
C GLU A 461 -0.96 7.02 -19.77
N THR A 462 -1.60 8.06 -19.24
CA THR A 462 -1.93 8.20 -17.81
C THR A 462 -3.44 8.06 -17.63
N GLY A 463 -3.84 7.39 -16.57
CA GLY A 463 -5.25 7.22 -16.19
C GLY A 463 -5.56 5.82 -15.70
N LYS A 464 -6.31 5.76 -14.59
CA LYS A 464 -6.65 4.52 -13.88
C LYS A 464 -7.50 3.58 -14.74
N ASN A 465 -8.40 4.15 -15.55
CA ASN A 465 -9.38 3.42 -16.35
C ASN A 465 -8.99 3.32 -17.83
N ARG A 466 -7.71 3.43 -18.16
CA ARG A 466 -7.21 3.44 -19.55
C ARG A 466 -7.62 2.22 -20.38
N PHE A 467 -7.94 1.09 -19.74
CA PHE A 467 -8.43 -0.13 -20.39
C PHE A 467 -9.97 -0.25 -20.39
N GLU A 468 -10.70 0.71 -19.80
CA GLU A 468 -12.15 0.71 -19.62
C GLU A 468 -12.86 1.91 -20.30
N THR A 469 -12.20 2.55 -21.27
CA THR A 469 -12.79 3.67 -22.02
C THR A 469 -13.94 3.22 -22.91
N LYS A 470 -15.07 3.93 -22.84
CA LYS A 470 -16.21 3.69 -23.74
C LYS A 470 -15.79 3.96 -25.18
N ILE A 471 -16.41 3.24 -26.12
CA ILE A 471 -16.15 3.42 -27.56
C ILE A 471 -16.38 4.88 -27.98
N SER A 472 -17.42 5.51 -27.44
CA SER A 472 -17.73 6.93 -27.68
C SER A 472 -16.70 7.93 -27.14
N GLU A 473 -15.84 7.50 -26.22
CA GLU A 473 -14.79 8.31 -25.60
C GLU A 473 -13.40 8.07 -26.23
N ARG A 474 -13.30 7.03 -27.09
CA ARG A 474 -12.08 6.77 -27.84
C ARG A 474 -11.94 7.86 -28.89
N LYS A 475 -10.98 8.76 -28.70
CA LYS A 475 -10.56 9.64 -29.79
C LYS A 475 -9.93 8.75 -30.83
N ASP A 476 -10.53 8.68 -32.02
CA ASP A 476 -9.96 7.99 -33.17
C ASP A 476 -8.51 8.46 -33.34
N LYS A 477 -7.59 7.51 -33.28
CA LYS A 477 -6.19 7.69 -33.69
C LYS A 477 -5.98 7.01 -35.00
#